data_55a2b8f3f4d0f6f2a867fa02fbed8095
#
_entry.id   55a2b8f3f4d0f6f2a867fa02fbed8095
#
_cell.length_a   1.000
_cell.length_b   1.000
_cell.length_c   1.000
_cell.angle_alpha   90.00
_cell.angle_beta   90.00
_cell.angle_gamma   90.00
#
_symmetry.space_group_name_H-M   'P 1'
#
loop_
_entity.id
_entity.type
_entity.pdbx_description
1 polymer ?
#
loop_
_entity_poly.entity_id
_entity_poly.type
_entity_poly.pdbx_seq_one_letter_code
_entity_poly.pdbx_strand_id
1 'polypeptide(L)'
;MIVAVDTGGTKTLIAGYDEAGKITSEFKFPTPANKSEYIQVLTTHLTALFDPAKVDAVVVAIPGTVKNGVAVWCNNLKWRNFNVADELKGVLGGAPLFIENDANLAGLAETRQYTPMPISSLYVTISTGIGSGITTNGKIDPGLR
;
A
#
# COMPACT_ATOMS: atom_id res chain seq x y z
N MET A 1 10.92 10.08 7.25
CA MET A 1 10.94 8.94 6.29
C MET A 1 9.53 8.46 5.98
N ILE A 2 9.31 7.87 4.82
CA ILE A 2 8.04 7.21 4.47
C ILE A 2 8.24 5.70 4.58
N VAL A 3 7.29 5.01 5.21
CA VAL A 3 7.24 3.54 5.26
C VAL A 3 6.20 3.06 4.27
N ALA A 4 6.60 2.19 3.36
CA ALA A 4 5.71 1.55 2.38
C ALA A 4 5.58 0.06 2.67
N VAL A 5 4.37 -0.45 2.56
CA VAL A 5 4.04 -1.87 2.66
C VAL A 5 3.35 -2.29 1.37
N ASP A 6 3.92 -3.27 0.67
CA ASP A 6 3.31 -3.87 -0.51
C ASP A 6 2.82 -5.28 -0.16
N THR A 7 1.51 -5.43 -0.02
CA THR A 7 0.87 -6.70 0.34
C THR A 7 0.51 -7.48 -0.92
N GLY A 8 1.34 -8.42 -1.28
CA GLY A 8 1.02 -9.37 -2.36
C GLY A 8 0.25 -10.60 -1.86
N GLY A 9 -0.29 -11.38 -2.78
CA GLY A 9 -1.01 -12.62 -2.47
C GLY A 9 -0.15 -13.72 -1.83
N THR A 10 1.17 -13.66 -2.00
CA THR A 10 2.12 -14.66 -1.49
C THR A 10 3.20 -14.07 -0.60
N LYS A 11 3.58 -12.83 -0.81
CA LYS A 11 4.65 -12.15 -0.08
C LYS A 11 4.24 -10.71 0.19
N THR A 12 4.59 -10.21 1.38
CA THR A 12 4.50 -8.81 1.75
C THR A 12 5.91 -8.23 1.84
N LEU A 13 6.11 -7.06 1.24
CA LEU A 13 7.33 -6.28 1.29
C LEU A 13 7.11 -5.04 2.17
N ILE A 14 8.02 -4.77 3.08
CA ILE A 14 8.12 -3.52 3.83
C ILE A 14 9.37 -2.79 3.37
N ALA A 15 9.28 -1.49 3.10
CA ALA A 15 10.42 -0.67 2.75
C ALA A 15 10.32 0.71 3.40
N GLY A 16 11.45 1.20 3.91
CA GLY A 16 11.60 2.58 4.40
C GLY A 16 12.31 3.44 3.36
N TYR A 17 11.80 4.64 3.14
CA TYR A 17 12.36 5.63 2.20
C TYR A 17 12.75 6.90 2.93
N ASP A 18 13.95 7.41 2.65
CA ASP A 18 14.37 8.72 3.12
C ASP A 18 13.74 9.88 2.31
N GLU A 19 14.09 11.12 2.64
CA GLU A 19 13.60 12.31 1.95
C GLU A 19 14.02 12.39 0.47
N ALA A 20 15.12 11.73 0.11
CA ALA A 20 15.60 11.64 -1.27
C ALA A 20 14.92 10.49 -2.06
N GLY A 21 14.01 9.74 -1.44
CA GLY A 21 13.35 8.57 -2.03
C GLY A 21 14.24 7.34 -2.11
N LYS A 22 15.36 7.30 -1.38
CA LYS A 22 16.25 6.14 -1.34
C LYS A 22 15.76 5.14 -0.28
N ILE A 23 15.80 3.86 -0.63
CA ILE A 23 15.49 2.78 0.31
C ILE A 23 16.54 2.73 1.42
N THR A 24 16.11 2.85 2.66
CA THR A 24 16.95 2.79 3.87
C THR A 24 16.89 1.45 4.58
N SER A 25 15.77 0.76 4.42
CA SER A 25 15.54 -0.58 4.98
C SER A 25 14.51 -1.32 4.12
N GLU A 26 14.67 -2.62 4.01
CA GLU A 26 13.75 -3.49 3.28
C GLU A 26 13.62 -4.82 4.02
N PHE A 27 12.40 -5.34 4.12
CA PHE A 27 12.13 -6.65 4.69
C PHE A 27 10.95 -7.32 3.96
N LYS A 28 11.07 -8.60 3.69
CA LYS A 28 10.05 -9.38 2.97
C LYS A 28 9.68 -10.63 3.76
N PHE A 29 8.39 -10.93 3.83
CA PHE A 29 7.88 -12.11 4.50
C PHE A 29 6.72 -12.75 3.70
N PRO A 30 6.42 -14.06 3.89
CA PRO A 30 5.24 -14.69 3.33
C PRO A 30 3.97 -14.03 3.85
N THR A 31 3.01 -13.69 2.97
CA THR A 31 1.76 -13.07 3.39
C THR A 31 0.85 -14.09 4.07
N PRO A 32 0.52 -13.96 5.36
CA PRO A 32 -0.46 -14.81 6.01
C PRO A 32 -1.85 -14.63 5.41
N ALA A 33 -2.54 -15.74 5.14
CA ALA A 33 -3.92 -15.69 4.65
C ALA A 33 -4.91 -15.26 5.75
N ASN A 34 -4.61 -15.58 7.00
CA ASN A 34 -5.40 -15.17 8.16
C ASN A 34 -5.15 -13.69 8.46
N LYS A 35 -6.24 -12.90 8.58
CA LYS A 35 -6.18 -11.45 8.82
C LYS A 35 -5.46 -11.08 10.11
N SER A 36 -5.78 -11.76 11.22
CA SER A 36 -5.18 -11.48 12.52
C SER A 36 -3.70 -11.82 12.54
N GLU A 37 -3.31 -12.93 11.92
CA GLU A 37 -1.91 -13.32 11.78
C GLU A 37 -1.15 -12.32 10.90
N TYR A 38 -1.76 -11.88 9.78
CA TYR A 38 -1.17 -10.85 8.91
C TYR A 38 -0.87 -9.55 9.70
N ILE A 39 -1.85 -9.06 10.46
CA ILE A 39 -1.67 -7.85 11.28
C ILE A 39 -0.59 -8.05 12.34
N GLN A 40 -0.59 -9.18 13.03
CA GLN A 40 0.42 -9.49 14.05
C GLN A 40 1.83 -9.50 13.46
N VAL A 41 2.04 -10.21 12.34
CA VAL A 41 3.35 -10.31 11.68
C VAL A 41 3.78 -8.94 11.15
N LEU A 42 2.88 -8.23 10.46
CA LEU A 42 3.16 -6.91 9.92
C LEU A 42 3.54 -5.91 11.03
N THR A 43 2.74 -5.83 12.09
CA THR A 43 2.98 -4.93 13.22
C THR A 43 4.31 -5.23 13.90
N THR A 44 4.63 -6.52 14.12
CA THR A 44 5.91 -6.94 14.71
C THR A 44 7.09 -6.43 13.88
N HIS A 45 7.04 -6.59 12.56
CA HIS A 45 8.13 -6.12 11.71
C HIS A 45 8.19 -4.59 11.61
N LEU A 46 7.06 -3.91 11.50
CA LEU A 46 7.03 -2.44 11.45
C LEU A 46 7.65 -1.83 12.70
N THR A 47 7.28 -2.31 13.89
CA THR A 47 7.82 -1.79 15.17
C THR A 47 9.28 -2.19 15.42
N ALA A 48 9.73 -3.30 14.85
CA ALA A 48 11.13 -3.71 14.97
C ALA A 48 12.06 -2.95 14.01
N LEU A 49 11.56 -2.55 12.84
CA LEU A 49 12.37 -1.94 11.77
C LEU A 49 12.43 -0.41 11.86
N PHE A 50 11.39 0.24 12.40
CA PHE A 50 11.24 1.68 12.32
C PHE A 50 11.05 2.33 13.70
N ASP A 51 11.80 3.42 13.91
CA ASP A 51 11.58 4.32 15.03
C ASP A 51 10.35 5.21 14.74
N PRO A 52 9.25 5.10 15.52
CA PRO A 52 8.04 5.89 15.27
C PRO A 52 8.27 7.39 15.19
N ALA A 53 9.25 7.92 15.92
CA ALA A 53 9.58 9.34 15.92
C ALA A 53 10.15 9.85 14.59
N LYS A 54 10.57 8.94 13.70
CA LYS A 54 11.17 9.25 12.39
C LYS A 54 10.25 8.97 11.22
N VAL A 55 9.03 8.46 11.46
CA VAL A 55 8.08 8.11 10.41
C VAL A 55 7.12 9.26 10.16
N ASP A 56 7.15 9.81 8.96
CA ASP A 56 6.27 10.91 8.52
C ASP A 56 4.94 10.40 7.97
N ALA A 57 4.94 9.21 7.34
CA ALA A 57 3.73 8.58 6.81
C ALA A 57 3.94 7.07 6.58
N VAL A 58 2.85 6.33 6.62
CA VAL A 58 2.78 4.91 6.27
C VAL A 58 1.82 4.72 5.10
N VAL A 59 2.25 4.01 4.06
CA VAL A 59 1.43 3.68 2.89
C VAL A 59 1.35 2.16 2.77
N VAL A 60 0.14 1.61 2.71
CA VAL A 60 -0.09 0.17 2.55
C VAL A 60 -0.83 -0.09 1.25
N ALA A 61 -0.17 -0.78 0.33
CA ALA A 61 -0.77 -1.31 -0.89
C ALA A 61 -1.45 -2.65 -0.57
N ILE A 62 -2.71 -2.81 -1.00
CA ILE A 62 -3.50 -4.03 -0.83
C ILE A 62 -4.04 -4.45 -2.20
N PRO A 63 -3.90 -5.72 -2.61
CA PRO A 63 -4.52 -6.20 -3.85
C PRO A 63 -6.04 -6.27 -3.69
N GLY A 64 -6.78 -5.92 -4.74
CA GLY A 64 -8.24 -5.95 -4.77
C GLY A 64 -8.91 -4.60 -4.49
N THR A 65 -10.16 -4.61 -4.08
CA THR A 65 -10.95 -3.39 -3.88
C THR A 65 -10.71 -2.81 -2.49
N VAL A 66 -10.20 -1.58 -2.46
CA VAL A 66 -9.97 -0.83 -1.21
C VAL A 66 -10.88 0.41 -1.19
N LYS A 67 -11.56 0.65 -0.07
CA LYS A 67 -12.40 1.82 0.12
C LYS A 67 -12.30 2.32 1.57
N ASN A 68 -11.90 3.57 1.74
CA ASN A 68 -11.79 4.22 3.06
C ASN A 68 -10.97 3.39 4.08
N GLY A 69 -9.83 2.83 3.64
CA GLY A 69 -8.97 2.02 4.51
C GLY A 69 -9.43 0.58 4.75
N VAL A 70 -10.55 0.18 4.13
CA VAL A 70 -11.11 -1.17 4.22
C VAL A 70 -10.79 -1.95 2.95
N ALA A 71 -10.16 -3.10 3.07
CA ALA A 71 -10.06 -4.10 2.02
C ALA A 71 -11.44 -4.79 1.88
N VAL A 72 -12.29 -4.24 0.98
CA VAL A 72 -13.67 -4.69 0.77
C VAL A 72 -13.68 -6.10 0.17
N TRP A 73 -12.81 -6.30 -0.80
CA TRP A 73 -12.63 -7.58 -1.47
C TRP A 73 -11.19 -7.76 -1.93
N CYS A 74 -10.52 -8.78 -1.39
CA CYS A 74 -9.21 -9.21 -1.83
C CYS A 74 -9.28 -10.71 -2.16
N ASN A 75 -9.42 -11.03 -3.46
CA ASN A 75 -9.65 -12.41 -3.89
C ASN A 75 -8.45 -13.32 -3.60
N ASN A 76 -7.23 -12.85 -3.85
CA ASN A 76 -6.00 -13.63 -3.68
C ASN A 76 -5.73 -14.03 -2.22
N LEU A 77 -6.15 -13.20 -1.26
CA LEU A 77 -6.03 -13.45 0.18
C LEU A 77 -7.34 -13.92 0.81
N LYS A 78 -8.43 -14.00 0.03
CA LYS A 78 -9.77 -14.35 0.49
C LYS A 78 -10.29 -13.40 1.60
N TRP A 79 -9.76 -12.17 1.64
CA TRP A 79 -10.22 -11.18 2.60
C TRP A 79 -11.51 -10.50 2.14
N ARG A 80 -12.39 -10.24 3.11
CA ARG A 80 -13.66 -9.54 2.92
C ARG A 80 -13.86 -8.56 4.07
N ASN A 81 -14.22 -7.32 3.75
CA ASN A 81 -14.54 -6.28 4.71
C ASN A 81 -13.51 -6.20 5.86
N PHE A 82 -12.23 -6.15 5.50
CA PHE A 82 -11.14 -6.09 6.45
C PHE A 82 -10.70 -4.65 6.62
N ASN A 83 -10.96 -4.06 7.80
CA ASN A 83 -10.62 -2.69 8.12
C ASN A 83 -9.13 -2.58 8.51
N VAL A 84 -8.28 -2.55 7.49
CA VAL A 84 -6.81 -2.48 7.68
C VAL A 84 -6.41 -1.18 8.36
N ALA A 85 -7.13 -0.08 8.10
CA ALA A 85 -6.83 1.21 8.70
C ALA A 85 -7.00 1.20 10.22
N ASP A 86 -8.08 0.58 10.73
CA ASP A 86 -8.31 0.48 12.18
C ASP A 86 -7.30 -0.45 12.84
N GLU A 87 -6.96 -1.56 12.22
CA GLU A 87 -6.02 -2.55 12.75
C GLU A 87 -4.58 -2.01 12.84
N LEU A 88 -4.18 -1.13 11.93
CA LEU A 88 -2.84 -0.54 11.90
C LEU A 88 -2.78 0.85 12.55
N LYS A 89 -3.90 1.33 13.09
CA LYS A 89 -3.96 2.66 13.71
C LYS A 89 -2.97 2.77 14.86
N GLY A 90 -2.08 3.78 14.77
CA GLY A 90 -1.11 4.08 15.83
C GLY A 90 0.10 3.15 15.90
N VAL A 91 0.24 2.17 15.00
CA VAL A 91 1.35 1.21 15.00
C VAL A 91 2.71 1.90 14.94
N LEU A 92 2.84 2.99 14.18
CA LEU A 92 4.07 3.79 14.11
C LEU A 92 3.82 5.23 14.63
N GLY A 93 3.44 5.32 15.90
CA GLY A 93 3.40 6.60 16.64
C GLY A 93 2.33 7.58 16.18
N GLY A 94 1.30 7.12 15.46
CA GLY A 94 0.24 8.01 14.95
C GLY A 94 0.61 8.73 13.66
N ALA A 95 1.66 8.32 12.96
CA ALA A 95 1.95 8.78 11.60
C ALA A 95 0.73 8.59 10.69
N PRO A 96 0.45 9.52 9.76
CA PRO A 96 -0.63 9.38 8.79
C PRO A 96 -0.56 8.04 8.05
N LEU A 97 -1.68 7.32 8.00
CA LEU A 97 -1.79 6.00 7.38
C LEU A 97 -2.66 6.08 6.13
N PHE A 98 -2.13 5.61 5.02
CA PHE A 98 -2.80 5.56 3.73
C PHE A 98 -2.90 4.10 3.27
N ILE A 99 -4.12 3.64 3.00
CA ILE A 99 -4.39 2.30 2.48
C ILE A 99 -5.00 2.46 1.09
N GLU A 100 -4.39 1.85 0.08
CA GLU A 100 -4.85 1.97 -1.29
C GLU A 100 -4.64 0.64 -2.07
N ASN A 101 -5.33 0.52 -3.19
CA ASN A 101 -5.11 -0.60 -4.11
C ASN A 101 -3.72 -0.52 -4.75
N ASP A 102 -3.07 -1.67 -4.93
CA ASP A 102 -1.74 -1.82 -5.49
C ASP A 102 -1.61 -1.25 -6.93
N ALA A 103 -2.57 -1.55 -7.81
CA ALA A 103 -2.58 -1.05 -9.18
C ALA A 103 -2.83 0.47 -9.25
N ASN A 104 -3.64 1.02 -8.33
CA ASN A 104 -3.85 2.46 -8.23
C ASN A 104 -2.55 3.19 -7.85
N LEU A 105 -1.82 2.67 -6.87
CA LEU A 105 -0.53 3.25 -6.45
C LEU A 105 0.53 3.12 -7.55
N ALA A 106 0.59 1.98 -8.24
CA ALA A 106 1.47 1.79 -9.39
C ALA A 106 1.15 2.78 -10.51
N GLY A 107 -0.13 2.93 -10.85
CA GLY A 107 -0.59 3.89 -11.86
C GLY A 107 -0.26 5.33 -11.49
N LEU A 108 -0.39 5.70 -10.21
CA LEU A 108 0.00 7.01 -9.72
C LEU A 108 1.52 7.24 -9.84
N ALA A 109 2.33 6.24 -9.47
CA ALA A 109 3.78 6.32 -9.56
C ALA A 109 4.24 6.49 -11.01
N GLU A 110 3.73 5.68 -11.93
CA GLU A 110 4.02 5.78 -13.36
C GLU A 110 3.60 7.13 -13.95
N THR A 111 2.39 7.60 -13.64
CA THR A 111 1.89 8.89 -14.14
C THR A 111 2.81 10.06 -13.78
N ARG A 112 3.38 10.03 -12.59
CA ARG A 112 4.26 11.10 -12.08
C ARG A 112 5.66 11.12 -12.70
N GLN A 113 6.05 10.11 -13.48
CA GLN A 113 7.32 10.08 -14.20
C GLN A 113 7.28 10.94 -15.49
N TYR A 114 6.09 11.29 -15.98
CA TYR A 114 5.96 12.04 -17.23
C TYR A 114 6.11 13.54 -17.02
N THR A 115 6.79 14.18 -17.98
CA THR A 115 6.93 15.66 -18.05
C THR A 115 6.65 16.13 -19.48
N PRO A 116 5.58 16.89 -19.73
CA PRO A 116 4.55 17.33 -18.77
C PRO A 116 3.71 16.15 -18.26
N MET A 117 3.22 16.27 -17.03
CA MET A 117 2.35 15.25 -16.44
C MET A 117 1.00 15.20 -17.20
N PRO A 118 0.51 14.03 -17.60
CA PRO A 118 -0.75 13.90 -18.30
C PRO A 118 -1.95 14.31 -17.42
N ILE A 119 -2.99 14.89 -18.04
CA ILE A 119 -4.23 15.25 -17.35
C ILE A 119 -4.91 14.00 -16.79
N SER A 120 -4.93 12.91 -17.57
CA SER A 120 -5.42 11.62 -17.12
C SER A 120 -4.55 10.49 -17.67
N SER A 121 -4.47 9.38 -16.94
CA SER A 121 -3.79 8.17 -17.39
C SER A 121 -4.53 6.92 -16.91
N LEU A 122 -4.43 5.87 -17.70
CA LEU A 122 -4.85 4.52 -17.36
C LEU A 122 -3.61 3.63 -17.29
N TYR A 123 -3.36 3.09 -16.11
CA TYR A 123 -2.37 2.03 -15.89
C TYR A 123 -3.07 0.68 -15.93
N VAL A 124 -2.53 -0.26 -16.65
CA VAL A 124 -3.03 -1.65 -16.70
C VAL A 124 -1.89 -2.61 -16.39
N THR A 125 -2.10 -3.47 -15.44
CA THR A 125 -1.18 -4.58 -15.13
C THR A 125 -1.84 -5.91 -15.46
N ILE A 126 -1.08 -6.80 -16.11
CA ILE A 126 -1.51 -8.15 -16.47
C ILE A 126 -0.49 -9.12 -15.87
N SER A 127 -0.93 -9.92 -14.91
CA SER A 127 -0.10 -10.90 -14.21
C SER A 127 -0.97 -12.11 -13.85
N THR A 128 -1.01 -12.57 -12.60
CA THR A 128 -1.96 -13.60 -12.13
C THR A 128 -3.42 -13.18 -12.35
N GLY A 129 -3.67 -11.87 -12.35
CA GLY A 129 -4.94 -11.22 -12.67
C GLY A 129 -4.72 -9.99 -13.54
N ILE A 130 -5.80 -9.27 -13.82
CA ILE A 130 -5.76 -7.97 -14.48
C ILE A 130 -6.11 -6.92 -13.42
N GLY A 131 -5.22 -5.93 -13.24
CA GLY A 131 -5.45 -4.77 -12.39
C GLY A 131 -5.37 -3.49 -13.20
N SER A 132 -6.01 -2.45 -12.73
CA SER A 132 -5.92 -1.12 -13.35
C SER A 132 -5.96 -0.02 -12.30
N GLY A 133 -5.32 1.10 -12.63
CA GLY A 133 -5.38 2.33 -11.84
C GLY A 133 -5.61 3.51 -12.79
N ILE A 134 -6.53 4.39 -12.42
CA ILE A 134 -6.82 5.61 -13.17
C ILE A 134 -6.40 6.81 -12.35
N THR A 135 -5.68 7.72 -12.98
CA THR A 135 -5.30 8.99 -12.37
C THR A 135 -5.85 10.17 -13.17
N THR A 136 -6.23 11.21 -12.46
CA THR A 136 -6.65 12.48 -13.02
C THR A 136 -5.90 13.61 -12.31
N ASN A 137 -5.24 14.48 -13.07
CA ASN A 137 -4.40 15.57 -12.55
C ASN A 137 -3.37 15.07 -11.50
N GLY A 138 -2.72 13.92 -11.76
CA GLY A 138 -1.71 13.33 -10.89
C GLY A 138 -2.22 12.82 -9.54
N LYS A 139 -3.52 12.52 -9.45
CA LYS A 139 -4.16 11.91 -8.27
C LYS A 139 -4.97 10.68 -8.68
N ILE A 140 -5.05 9.70 -7.79
CA ILE A 140 -5.93 8.54 -8.00
C ILE A 140 -7.36 9.03 -8.10
N ASP A 141 -8.08 8.59 -9.14
CA ASP A 141 -9.48 8.98 -9.35
C ASP A 141 -10.39 8.28 -8.32
N PRO A 142 -11.11 9.04 -7.47
CA PRO A 142 -11.92 8.44 -6.40
C PRO A 142 -13.21 7.78 -6.92
N GLY A 143 -13.66 8.11 -8.12
CA GLY A 143 -14.89 7.57 -8.71
C GLY A 143 -14.70 6.23 -9.42
N LEU A 144 -13.45 5.83 -9.67
CA LEU A 144 -13.07 4.65 -10.47
C LEU A 144 -12.23 3.64 -9.66
N ARG A 145 -12.42 3.60 -8.36
CA ARG A 145 -11.78 2.68 -7.41
C ARG A 145 -12.52 1.35 -7.30
#